data_6ec2ba75fac6ec2348707d1c8a0f7074
#
_entry.id   6ec2ba75fac6ec2348707d1c8a0f7074
#
_cell.length_a   1.000
_cell.length_b   1.000
_cell.length_c   1.000
_cell.angle_alpha   90.00
_cell.angle_beta   90.00
_cell.angle_gamma   90.00
#
_symmetry.space_group_name_H-M   'P 1'
#
loop_
_entity.id
_entity.type
_entity.pdbx_description
1 polymer ?
#
loop_
_entity_poly.entity_id
_entity_poly.type
_entity_poly.pdbx_seq_one_letter_code
_entity_poly.pdbx_strand_id
1 'polypeptide(L)'
;MDDIPMKRNRRSGGRSARKLKRAAPLPDNIKPIGPGMIGGTYKPLSQSDISAIEQTIFQLLNEVGLSQAPDTGIASMLNYGAFLGDDQRLKFPEDVVRKAIGDTHKNITLFGQIEKFDMHLKKNHVHYGTAGAAVNVVDSHNKNYRPSEAQDIYNAACIAEKMDNIHFFQRPMVATDVEDPKEMDLNTLYACISGTQKHIGVSFTEAEFIKPVSEMLHIIAGGEDKWRERPFISNSNAFVVPPMRFATESCLVMEECIKAGIPVLLLSAGQAGATAPASIAGTIAQATAEVLAGLVYVNSIKPGHPCIAGTWPFVSDLRTGAMSGGSGEQGLLSAACAQMLCHFDLPSGAAAGMCDSKLPDSQSGYEKGSTAVMAGLAGLNLVYESAGMHASLLGFSLESMIIDNDMLGQCLRCVRGIEVNDDTLSFEAIKDVCLNGPGHYLGHDRTLAVMESEYVYPIISDRSSPKEWNENNKPEIINSAHDEVNDCLLYTSPSPRDVEESRMPSSA
;
A
#
# COMPACT_ATOMS: atom_id res chain seq x y z
N MET A 1 23.99 18.34 -61.51
CA MET A 1 23.22 18.86 -60.37
C MET A 1 23.67 18.07 -59.17
N ASP A 2 24.44 18.76 -58.35
CA ASP A 2 25.26 18.15 -57.29
C ASP A 2 24.46 17.63 -56.11
N ASP A 3 24.64 16.36 -55.78
CA ASP A 3 24.17 15.74 -54.56
C ASP A 3 24.90 16.36 -53.35
N ILE A 4 24.19 17.15 -52.55
CA ILE A 4 24.68 17.65 -51.27
C ILE A 4 24.43 16.57 -50.22
N PRO A 5 25.45 15.94 -49.61
CA PRO A 5 25.23 14.97 -48.56
C PRO A 5 24.69 15.68 -47.27
N MET A 6 23.51 15.31 -46.82
CA MET A 6 22.97 15.77 -45.53
C MET A 6 23.97 15.43 -44.42
N LYS A 7 24.55 16.45 -43.83
CA LYS A 7 25.38 16.33 -42.61
C LYS A 7 24.52 15.77 -41.48
N ARG A 8 24.76 14.49 -41.10
CA ARG A 8 24.27 13.93 -39.87
C ARG A 8 24.71 14.84 -38.70
N ASN A 9 23.78 15.45 -38.04
CA ASN A 9 24.03 16.23 -36.83
C ASN A 9 24.76 15.35 -35.82
N ARG A 10 26.05 15.59 -35.59
CA ARG A 10 26.82 14.96 -34.52
C ARG A 10 26.16 15.34 -33.20
N ARG A 11 25.54 14.36 -32.55
CA ARG A 11 25.02 14.53 -31.18
C ARG A 11 26.11 15.14 -30.30
N SER A 12 25.90 16.38 -29.85
CA SER A 12 26.80 17.08 -28.95
C SER A 12 26.78 16.42 -27.57
N GLY A 13 27.90 15.97 -27.06
CA GLY A 13 28.07 15.42 -25.74
C GLY A 13 28.84 14.08 -25.77
N GLY A 14 29.95 14.05 -25.04
CA GLY A 14 30.79 12.84 -24.92
C GLY A 14 30.10 11.73 -24.09
N ARG A 15 30.84 10.63 -23.85
CA ARG A 15 30.37 9.46 -23.07
C ARG A 15 29.86 9.84 -21.68
N SER A 16 30.45 10.85 -21.04
CA SER A 16 30.04 11.41 -19.74
C SER A 16 28.70 12.08 -19.76
N ALA A 17 28.41 12.92 -20.78
CA ALA A 17 27.10 13.57 -20.92
C ALA A 17 25.96 12.58 -21.18
N ARG A 18 26.27 11.48 -21.91
CA ARG A 18 25.33 10.37 -22.11
C ARG A 18 25.08 9.58 -20.82
N LYS A 19 26.12 9.39 -19.99
CA LYS A 19 25.99 8.73 -18.67
C LYS A 19 25.16 9.59 -17.72
N LEU A 20 25.40 10.90 -17.66
CA LEU A 20 24.61 11.85 -16.87
C LEU A 20 23.13 11.92 -17.32
N LYS A 21 22.88 11.96 -18.64
CA LYS A 21 21.51 11.94 -19.17
C LYS A 21 20.76 10.63 -18.84
N ARG A 22 21.45 9.50 -18.82
CA ARG A 22 20.87 8.20 -18.44
C ARG A 22 20.65 8.04 -16.95
N ALA A 23 21.40 8.77 -16.12
CA ALA A 23 21.26 8.79 -14.68
C ALA A 23 20.24 9.83 -14.18
N ALA A 24 19.80 10.77 -15.06
CA ALA A 24 18.78 11.74 -14.69
C ALA A 24 17.41 11.06 -14.53
N PRO A 25 16.63 11.40 -13.48
CA PRO A 25 15.27 10.87 -13.32
C PRO A 25 14.43 11.14 -14.56
N LEU A 26 13.63 10.13 -14.97
CA LEU A 26 12.70 10.29 -16.07
C LEU A 26 11.57 11.24 -15.67
N PRO A 27 11.11 12.13 -16.56
CA PRO A 27 9.88 12.88 -16.34
C PRO A 27 8.70 11.92 -16.10
N ASP A 28 7.81 12.25 -15.16
CA ASP A 28 6.71 11.37 -14.74
C ASP A 28 5.78 10.97 -15.89
N ASN A 29 5.60 11.84 -16.88
CA ASN A 29 4.77 11.58 -18.06
C ASN A 29 5.35 10.55 -19.06
N ILE A 30 6.62 10.15 -18.90
CA ILE A 30 7.26 9.14 -19.74
C ILE A 30 7.71 7.90 -18.95
N LYS A 31 7.55 7.90 -17.63
CA LYS A 31 7.83 6.70 -16.81
C LYS A 31 6.96 5.53 -17.25
N PRO A 32 7.51 4.30 -17.29
CA PRO A 32 6.74 3.11 -17.69
C PRO A 32 5.66 2.74 -16.66
N ILE A 33 5.83 3.15 -15.41
CA ILE A 33 4.95 2.84 -14.29
C ILE A 33 4.81 4.06 -13.38
N GLY A 34 3.78 4.05 -12.53
CA GLY A 34 3.54 5.09 -11.51
C GLY A 34 2.35 4.73 -10.61
N PRO A 35 2.03 5.58 -9.64
CA PRO A 35 0.87 5.38 -8.77
C PRO A 35 -0.43 5.39 -9.58
N GLY A 36 -1.40 4.57 -9.15
CA GLY A 36 -2.72 4.52 -9.78
C GLY A 36 -2.78 3.77 -11.11
N MET A 37 -1.87 2.83 -11.40
CA MET A 37 -2.02 1.91 -12.53
C MET A 37 -3.33 1.16 -12.44
N ILE A 38 -4.01 0.93 -13.58
CA ILE A 38 -5.35 0.33 -13.63
C ILE A 38 -5.22 -1.19 -13.69
N GLY A 39 -5.64 -1.88 -12.61
CA GLY A 39 -5.74 -3.33 -12.53
C GLY A 39 -7.15 -3.84 -12.91
N GLY A 40 -7.55 -4.99 -12.33
CA GLY A 40 -8.86 -5.60 -12.53
C GLY A 40 -8.92 -6.62 -13.66
N THR A 41 -7.77 -7.07 -14.15
CA THR A 41 -7.66 -8.11 -15.18
C THR A 41 -7.71 -9.52 -14.59
N TYR A 42 -7.26 -9.72 -13.36
CA TYR A 42 -7.35 -10.99 -12.65
C TYR A 42 -8.66 -11.08 -11.84
N LYS A 43 -9.50 -12.04 -12.18
CA LYS A 43 -10.83 -12.24 -11.61
C LYS A 43 -10.99 -13.72 -11.20
N PRO A 44 -10.62 -14.08 -9.95
CA PRO A 44 -10.69 -15.46 -9.48
C PRO A 44 -12.12 -16.00 -9.33
N LEU A 45 -13.13 -15.12 -9.22
CA LEU A 45 -14.53 -15.50 -9.04
C LEU A 45 -15.31 -15.31 -10.34
N SER A 46 -16.15 -16.28 -10.69
CA SER A 46 -17.17 -16.14 -11.73
C SER A 46 -18.34 -15.25 -11.25
N GLN A 47 -19.20 -14.80 -12.16
CA GLN A 47 -20.38 -14.01 -11.78
C GLN A 47 -21.36 -14.78 -10.88
N SER A 48 -21.48 -16.10 -11.08
CA SER A 48 -22.28 -16.95 -10.20
C SER A 48 -21.70 -17.09 -8.81
N ASP A 49 -20.35 -17.16 -8.68
CA ASP A 49 -19.67 -17.20 -7.38
C ASP A 49 -19.85 -15.90 -6.61
N ILE A 50 -19.72 -14.75 -7.29
CA ILE A 50 -19.98 -13.42 -6.72
C ILE A 50 -21.41 -13.37 -6.16
N SER A 51 -22.40 -13.80 -6.93
CA SER A 51 -23.81 -13.76 -6.49
C SER A 51 -24.05 -14.68 -5.28
N ALA A 52 -23.45 -15.87 -5.25
CA ALA A 52 -23.57 -16.80 -4.12
C ALA A 52 -22.90 -16.24 -2.85
N ILE A 53 -21.73 -15.64 -2.98
CA ILE A 53 -21.01 -14.97 -1.87
C ILE A 53 -21.82 -13.78 -1.37
N GLU A 54 -22.34 -12.94 -2.25
CA GLU A 54 -23.18 -11.78 -1.90
C GLU A 54 -24.42 -12.21 -1.11
N GLN A 55 -25.13 -13.25 -1.56
CA GLN A 55 -26.25 -13.79 -0.81
C GLN A 55 -25.87 -14.24 0.59
N THR A 56 -24.72 -14.94 0.73
CA THR A 56 -24.19 -15.38 2.02
C THR A 56 -23.84 -14.19 2.92
N ILE A 57 -23.25 -13.12 2.37
CA ILE A 57 -22.94 -11.88 3.10
C ILE A 57 -24.20 -11.28 3.72
N PHE A 58 -25.25 -11.06 2.93
CA PHE A 58 -26.50 -10.48 3.45
C PHE A 58 -27.19 -11.42 4.46
N GLN A 59 -27.12 -12.73 4.24
CA GLN A 59 -27.61 -13.71 5.20
C GLN A 59 -26.86 -13.63 6.53
N LEU A 60 -25.52 -13.58 6.52
CA LEU A 60 -24.70 -13.42 7.73
C LEU A 60 -25.04 -12.11 8.48
N LEU A 61 -25.20 -11.01 7.78
CA LEU A 61 -25.52 -9.73 8.38
C LEU A 61 -26.92 -9.69 8.99
N ASN A 62 -27.90 -10.29 8.33
CA ASN A 62 -29.30 -10.29 8.80
C ASN A 62 -29.59 -11.35 9.87
N GLU A 63 -29.01 -12.55 9.77
CA GLU A 63 -29.32 -13.65 10.68
C GLU A 63 -28.34 -13.76 11.85
N VAL A 64 -27.04 -13.52 11.61
CA VAL A 64 -26.01 -13.60 12.64
C VAL A 64 -25.71 -12.22 13.23
N GLY A 65 -25.43 -11.21 12.39
CA GLY A 65 -25.08 -9.85 12.82
C GLY A 65 -23.78 -9.81 13.63
N LEU A 66 -23.47 -8.68 14.29
CA LEU A 66 -22.27 -8.47 15.11
C LEU A 66 -22.64 -8.16 16.57
N SER A 67 -21.79 -8.64 17.49
CA SER A 67 -21.92 -8.36 18.93
C SER A 67 -20.92 -7.30 19.41
N GLN A 68 -21.07 -6.85 20.65
CA GLN A 68 -20.10 -6.03 21.39
C GLN A 68 -19.78 -4.64 20.83
N ALA A 69 -20.74 -4.01 20.13
CA ALA A 69 -20.60 -2.59 19.80
C ALA A 69 -20.70 -1.72 21.07
N PRO A 70 -20.01 -0.57 21.13
CA PRO A 70 -20.21 0.40 22.20
C PRO A 70 -21.64 0.99 22.15
N ASP A 71 -22.14 1.48 23.29
CA ASP A 71 -23.51 2.01 23.41
C ASP A 71 -23.80 3.15 22.40
N THR A 72 -22.80 4.02 22.16
CA THR A 72 -22.89 5.09 21.15
C THR A 72 -23.08 4.53 19.73
N GLY A 73 -22.33 3.49 19.40
CA GLY A 73 -22.42 2.78 18.13
C GLY A 73 -23.74 2.04 17.97
N ILE A 74 -24.22 1.36 19.04
CA ILE A 74 -25.54 0.73 19.03
C ILE A 74 -26.61 1.77 18.72
N ALA A 75 -26.62 2.89 19.45
CA ALA A 75 -27.61 3.95 19.25
C ALA A 75 -27.60 4.53 17.83
N SER A 76 -26.40 4.79 17.27
CA SER A 76 -26.28 5.34 15.92
C SER A 76 -26.74 4.36 14.84
N MET A 77 -26.35 3.09 14.94
CA MET A 77 -26.72 2.06 13.96
C MET A 77 -28.20 1.69 14.02
N LEU A 78 -28.83 1.68 15.21
CA LEU A 78 -30.29 1.51 15.35
C LEU A 78 -31.03 2.65 14.66
N ASN A 79 -30.62 3.90 14.86
CA ASN A 79 -31.18 5.06 14.18
C ASN A 79 -31.00 5.02 12.65
N TYR A 80 -29.97 4.34 12.17
CA TYR A 80 -29.70 4.20 10.74
C TYR A 80 -30.54 3.11 10.08
N GLY A 81 -31.09 2.15 10.88
CA GLY A 81 -31.97 1.09 10.44
C GLY A 81 -31.58 -0.33 10.81
N ALA A 82 -30.44 -0.52 11.49
CA ALA A 82 -30.11 -1.80 12.10
C ALA A 82 -31.10 -2.13 13.23
N PHE A 83 -31.14 -3.38 13.68
CA PHE A 83 -31.94 -3.77 14.82
C PHE A 83 -31.17 -4.71 15.76
N LEU A 84 -31.54 -4.70 17.05
CA LEU A 84 -30.99 -5.60 18.05
C LEU A 84 -31.82 -6.88 18.09
N GLY A 85 -31.20 -8.03 17.86
CA GLY A 85 -31.83 -9.32 17.98
C GLY A 85 -32.03 -9.74 19.44
N ASP A 86 -32.83 -10.78 19.69
CA ASP A 86 -33.03 -11.36 21.02
C ASP A 86 -31.73 -11.90 21.63
N ASP A 87 -30.78 -12.26 20.78
CA ASP A 87 -29.42 -12.70 21.09
C ASP A 87 -28.45 -11.55 21.43
N GLN A 88 -28.93 -10.32 21.53
CA GLN A 88 -28.15 -9.09 21.78
C GLN A 88 -27.09 -8.81 20.72
N ARG A 89 -27.31 -9.27 19.50
CA ARG A 89 -26.45 -8.96 18.34
C ARG A 89 -27.12 -7.91 17.47
N LEU A 90 -26.35 -6.94 17.00
CA LEU A 90 -26.81 -5.99 15.98
C LEU A 90 -26.92 -6.71 14.65
N LYS A 91 -28.09 -6.64 14.05
CA LYS A 91 -28.43 -7.24 12.76
C LYS A 91 -28.72 -6.15 11.74
N PHE A 92 -28.32 -6.44 10.51
CA PHE A 92 -28.30 -5.47 9.43
C PHE A 92 -29.11 -6.01 8.25
N PRO A 93 -30.37 -5.53 8.07
CA PRO A 93 -31.16 -5.86 6.89
C PRO A 93 -30.47 -5.44 5.59
N GLU A 94 -30.74 -6.15 4.51
CA GLU A 94 -30.08 -5.93 3.22
C GLU A 94 -30.26 -4.49 2.70
N ASP A 95 -31.43 -3.90 2.85
CA ASP A 95 -31.73 -2.52 2.45
C ASP A 95 -30.91 -1.50 3.23
N VAL A 96 -30.67 -1.72 4.53
CA VAL A 96 -29.80 -0.89 5.37
C VAL A 96 -28.34 -0.97 4.90
N VAL A 97 -27.84 -2.17 4.60
CA VAL A 97 -26.50 -2.36 4.09
C VAL A 97 -26.33 -1.73 2.72
N ARG A 98 -27.29 -1.93 1.81
CA ARG A 98 -27.28 -1.30 0.47
C ARG A 98 -27.36 0.22 0.54
N LYS A 99 -28.11 0.77 1.50
CA LYS A 99 -28.11 2.21 1.78
C LYS A 99 -26.72 2.68 2.18
N ALA A 100 -26.04 1.99 3.11
CA ALA A 100 -24.69 2.36 3.54
C ALA A 100 -23.67 2.27 2.38
N ILE A 101 -23.78 1.24 1.53
CA ILE A 101 -22.98 1.15 0.30
C ILE A 101 -23.26 2.37 -0.61
N GLY A 102 -24.52 2.78 -0.76
CA GLY A 102 -24.91 3.95 -1.55
C GLY A 102 -24.39 5.28 -0.99
N ASP A 103 -24.44 5.45 0.33
CA ASP A 103 -24.00 6.66 1.03
C ASP A 103 -22.44 6.79 1.04
N THR A 104 -21.69 5.71 0.85
CA THR A 104 -20.22 5.72 0.85
C THR A 104 -19.66 6.39 -0.39
N HIS A 105 -18.69 7.30 -0.23
CA HIS A 105 -17.98 7.91 -1.33
C HIS A 105 -17.21 6.87 -2.14
N LYS A 106 -17.45 6.86 -3.47
CA LYS A 106 -16.84 5.91 -4.42
C LYS A 106 -15.47 6.33 -4.88
N ASN A 107 -15.18 7.61 -4.86
CA ASN A 107 -13.90 8.18 -5.26
C ASN A 107 -13.35 8.99 -4.08
N ILE A 108 -12.27 8.49 -3.48
CA ILE A 108 -11.62 9.12 -2.34
C ILE A 108 -10.24 9.61 -2.80
N THR A 109 -9.88 10.83 -2.39
CA THR A 109 -8.49 11.28 -2.47
C THR A 109 -7.86 11.14 -1.10
N LEU A 110 -6.80 10.35 -1.01
CA LEU A 110 -5.90 10.33 0.13
C LEU A 110 -4.77 11.31 -0.16
N PHE A 111 -4.78 12.42 0.56
CA PHE A 111 -3.83 13.50 0.33
C PHE A 111 -2.46 13.17 0.91
N GLY A 112 -1.40 13.49 0.18
CA GLY A 112 -0.07 13.66 0.75
C GLY A 112 0.05 15.00 1.48
N GLN A 113 1.15 15.21 2.20
CA GLN A 113 1.46 16.55 2.74
C GLN A 113 1.65 17.59 1.62
N ILE A 114 2.02 17.13 0.41
CA ILE A 114 2.07 17.92 -0.81
C ILE A 114 1.29 17.24 -1.93
N GLU A 115 0.77 18.01 -2.88
CA GLU A 115 -0.10 17.55 -3.98
C GLU A 115 0.53 16.45 -4.85
N LYS A 116 1.85 16.46 -5.00
CA LYS A 116 2.59 15.44 -5.77
C LYS A 116 2.27 14.01 -5.32
N PHE A 117 1.95 13.83 -4.05
CA PHE A 117 1.70 12.53 -3.43
C PHE A 117 0.23 12.24 -3.16
N ASP A 118 -0.67 13.00 -3.78
CA ASP A 118 -2.11 12.71 -3.69
C ASP A 118 -2.44 11.41 -4.44
N MET A 119 -3.23 10.58 -3.79
CA MET A 119 -3.68 9.31 -4.38
C MET A 119 -5.18 9.35 -4.59
N HIS A 120 -5.60 9.06 -5.82
CA HIS A 120 -7.01 9.03 -6.19
C HIS A 120 -7.51 7.58 -6.21
N LEU A 121 -8.23 7.17 -5.17
CA LEU A 121 -8.83 5.86 -5.08
C LEU A 121 -10.15 5.86 -5.86
N LYS A 122 -10.13 5.29 -7.03
CA LYS A 122 -11.32 5.13 -7.88
C LYS A 122 -11.21 3.85 -8.67
N LYS A 123 -12.30 3.12 -8.81
CA LYS A 123 -12.34 1.84 -9.54
C LYS A 123 -11.13 0.96 -9.17
N ASN A 124 -10.34 0.56 -10.14
CA ASN A 124 -9.22 -0.38 -10.00
C ASN A 124 -7.85 0.32 -10.04
N HIS A 125 -7.74 1.57 -9.59
CA HIS A 125 -6.47 2.28 -9.47
C HIS A 125 -5.66 1.72 -8.29
N VAL A 126 -4.46 1.22 -8.56
CA VAL A 126 -3.63 0.47 -7.62
C VAL A 126 -2.52 1.33 -7.02
N HIS A 127 -2.37 1.28 -5.70
CA HIS A 127 -1.29 1.93 -4.97
C HIS A 127 -0.69 0.95 -3.98
N TYR A 128 0.63 0.80 -3.99
CA TYR A 128 1.38 -0.03 -3.03
C TYR A 128 1.95 0.82 -1.90
N GLY A 129 1.98 0.27 -0.69
CA GLY A 129 2.55 0.94 0.45
C GLY A 129 2.98 0.01 1.58
N THR A 130 3.59 0.60 2.60
CA THR A 130 3.91 -0.12 3.84
C THR A 130 2.66 -0.35 4.68
N ALA A 131 2.72 -1.22 5.64
CA ALA A 131 1.80 -1.36 6.77
C ALA A 131 2.34 -2.38 7.76
N GLY A 132 1.66 -2.51 8.88
CA GLY A 132 1.90 -3.56 9.87
C GLY A 132 1.95 -3.04 11.30
N ALA A 133 2.36 -3.92 12.19
CA ALA A 133 2.59 -3.63 13.59
C ALA A 133 3.75 -4.49 14.10
N ALA A 134 4.83 -4.61 13.30
CA ALA A 134 5.99 -5.38 13.68
C ALA A 134 6.59 -4.82 14.97
N VAL A 135 6.90 -5.71 15.89
CA VAL A 135 7.51 -5.39 17.18
C VAL A 135 9.04 -5.57 17.16
N ASN A 136 9.57 -5.99 16.01
CA ASN A 136 10.99 -6.18 15.82
C ASN A 136 11.47 -5.60 14.49
N VAL A 137 12.73 -5.17 14.48
CA VAL A 137 13.52 -4.88 13.27
C VAL A 137 14.49 -6.03 13.02
N VAL A 138 14.62 -6.39 11.76
CA VAL A 138 15.53 -7.45 11.30
C VAL A 138 16.82 -6.83 10.83
N ASP A 139 17.92 -7.10 11.52
CA ASP A 139 19.27 -6.87 10.99
C ASP A 139 19.60 -8.00 10.01
N SER A 140 19.54 -7.67 8.73
CA SER A 140 19.71 -8.66 7.66
C SER A 140 21.14 -9.22 7.57
N HIS A 141 22.15 -8.47 8.00
CA HIS A 141 23.56 -8.92 8.01
C HIS A 141 23.85 -9.90 9.14
N ASN A 142 23.45 -9.53 10.37
CA ASN A 142 23.70 -10.36 11.55
C ASN A 142 22.62 -11.42 11.76
N LYS A 143 21.53 -11.38 10.95
CA LYS A 143 20.38 -12.28 11.03
C LYS A 143 19.71 -12.26 12.40
N ASN A 144 19.71 -11.10 13.05
CA ASN A 144 19.17 -10.89 14.39
C ASN A 144 17.90 -10.07 14.34
N TYR A 145 17.03 -10.34 15.29
CA TYR A 145 15.84 -9.53 15.57
C TYR A 145 16.09 -8.73 16.84
N ARG A 146 15.78 -7.44 16.81
CA ARG A 146 15.74 -6.57 17.99
C ARG A 146 14.38 -5.87 18.07
N PRO A 147 13.96 -5.43 19.27
CA PRO A 147 12.78 -4.58 19.39
C PRO A 147 12.86 -3.37 18.47
N SER A 148 11.72 -2.99 17.89
CA SER A 148 11.61 -1.80 17.06
C SER A 148 11.46 -0.54 17.91
N GLU A 149 12.03 0.56 17.45
CA GLU A 149 12.06 1.86 18.13
C GLU A 149 11.39 2.94 17.27
N ALA A 150 11.03 4.08 17.87
CA ALA A 150 10.49 5.22 17.14
C ALA A 150 11.41 5.71 16.03
N GLN A 151 12.75 5.63 16.24
CA GLN A 151 13.75 5.96 15.23
C GLN A 151 13.67 5.05 14.01
N ASP A 152 13.32 3.78 14.16
CA ASP A 152 13.16 2.85 13.04
C ASP A 152 11.97 3.23 12.16
N ILE A 153 10.88 3.70 12.78
CA ILE A 153 9.70 4.20 12.05
C ILE A 153 10.07 5.43 11.23
N TYR A 154 10.81 6.37 11.81
CA TYR A 154 11.31 7.56 11.11
C TYR A 154 12.23 7.17 9.94
N ASN A 155 13.18 6.27 10.16
CA ASN A 155 14.09 5.79 9.10
C ASN A 155 13.32 5.10 7.96
N ALA A 156 12.34 4.27 8.28
CA ALA A 156 11.48 3.64 7.29
C ALA A 156 10.67 4.68 6.48
N ALA A 157 10.17 5.73 7.13
CA ALA A 157 9.48 6.83 6.46
C ALA A 157 10.40 7.60 5.51
N CYS A 158 11.64 7.89 5.92
CA CYS A 158 12.66 8.51 5.09
C CYS A 158 13.02 7.68 3.86
N ILE A 159 13.13 6.37 4.01
CA ILE A 159 13.35 5.46 2.88
C ILE A 159 12.12 5.47 1.95
N ALA A 160 10.91 5.35 2.50
CA ALA A 160 9.68 5.39 1.71
C ALA A 160 9.56 6.66 0.87
N GLU A 161 10.01 7.83 1.38
CA GLU A 161 10.03 9.09 0.63
C GLU A 161 10.82 8.99 -0.67
N LYS A 162 11.92 8.24 -0.69
CA LYS A 162 12.81 8.08 -1.85
C LYS A 162 12.35 6.98 -2.83
N MET A 163 11.48 6.08 -2.41
CA MET A 163 11.08 4.90 -3.18
C MET A 163 9.85 5.20 -4.04
N ASP A 164 10.03 5.27 -5.36
CA ASP A 164 8.98 5.64 -6.32
C ASP A 164 7.79 4.65 -6.34
N ASN A 165 8.02 3.36 -6.05
CA ASN A 165 7.00 2.31 -6.11
C ASN A 165 6.31 2.05 -4.75
N ILE A 166 6.71 2.76 -3.70
CA ILE A 166 6.02 2.80 -2.41
C ILE A 166 5.23 4.11 -2.37
N HIS A 167 3.93 4.06 -2.65
CA HIS A 167 3.11 5.25 -2.92
C HIS A 167 2.58 5.93 -1.67
N PHE A 168 2.43 5.19 -0.56
CA PHE A 168 2.01 5.70 0.74
C PHE A 168 2.78 5.03 1.88
N PHE A 169 2.81 5.67 3.02
CA PHE A 169 3.47 5.17 4.21
C PHE A 169 2.46 4.92 5.33
N GLN A 170 2.02 3.67 5.46
CA GLN A 170 1.33 3.21 6.67
C GLN A 170 2.40 2.79 7.67
N ARG A 171 2.32 3.26 8.93
CA ARG A 171 3.28 2.85 9.95
C ARG A 171 3.46 1.34 9.96
N PRO A 172 4.69 0.81 9.82
CA PRO A 172 4.90 -0.63 9.73
C PRO A 172 5.31 -1.30 11.04
N MET A 173 5.72 -0.50 12.03
CA MET A 173 6.30 -0.97 13.28
C MET A 173 5.65 -0.28 14.49
N VAL A 174 5.84 -0.85 15.66
CA VAL A 174 5.49 -0.27 16.97
C VAL A 174 6.73 0.36 17.58
N ALA A 175 6.60 1.56 18.18
CA ALA A 175 7.67 2.20 18.93
C ALA A 175 7.73 1.57 20.34
N THR A 176 8.42 0.43 20.47
CA THR A 176 8.46 -0.34 21.72
C THR A 176 9.34 0.30 22.81
N ASP A 177 10.11 1.32 22.45
CA ASP A 177 10.90 2.17 23.34
C ASP A 177 10.07 3.26 24.05
N VAL A 178 8.80 3.44 23.68
CA VAL A 178 7.89 4.41 24.30
C VAL A 178 6.83 3.65 25.10
N GLU A 179 6.91 3.71 26.43
CA GLU A 179 6.04 2.91 27.32
C GLU A 179 4.63 3.49 27.49
N ASP A 180 4.49 4.82 27.52
CA ASP A 180 3.18 5.48 27.65
C ASP A 180 2.42 5.42 26.32
N PRO A 181 1.20 4.87 26.28
CA PRO A 181 0.44 4.69 25.04
C PRO A 181 0.14 6.00 24.31
N LYS A 182 -0.12 7.10 25.02
CA LYS A 182 -0.37 8.41 24.42
C LYS A 182 0.89 8.99 23.79
N GLU A 183 2.01 8.91 24.51
CA GLU A 183 3.30 9.34 23.98
C GLU A 183 3.68 8.46 22.78
N MET A 184 3.41 7.16 22.82
CA MET A 184 3.64 6.25 21.69
C MET A 184 2.84 6.66 20.47
N ASP A 185 1.55 6.94 20.57
CA ASP A 185 0.72 7.37 19.44
C ASP A 185 1.22 8.68 18.84
N LEU A 186 1.53 9.69 19.68
CA LEU A 186 2.04 10.99 19.23
C LEU A 186 3.43 10.90 18.61
N ASN A 187 4.37 10.18 19.24
CA ASN A 187 5.72 10.01 18.70
C ASN A 187 5.74 9.19 17.42
N THR A 188 4.90 8.15 17.32
CA THR A 188 4.73 7.37 16.09
C THR A 188 4.25 8.26 14.95
N LEU A 189 3.20 9.05 15.19
CA LEU A 189 2.68 9.96 14.18
C LEU A 189 3.73 11.01 13.78
N TYR A 190 4.42 11.60 14.77
CA TYR A 190 5.48 12.58 14.53
C TYR A 190 6.63 11.99 13.70
N ALA A 191 7.09 10.77 14.01
CA ALA A 191 8.12 10.07 13.24
C ALA A 191 7.69 9.86 11.78
N CYS A 192 6.44 9.43 11.55
CA CYS A 192 5.91 9.26 10.20
C CYS A 192 5.86 10.58 9.42
N ILE A 193 5.27 11.63 10.01
CA ILE A 193 5.09 12.94 9.35
C ILE A 193 6.44 13.61 9.04
N SER A 194 7.42 13.45 9.94
CA SER A 194 8.74 14.04 9.78
C SER A 194 9.59 13.32 8.73
N GLY A 195 9.33 12.04 8.47
CA GLY A 195 10.12 11.22 7.56
C GLY A 195 9.67 11.24 6.11
N THR A 196 8.38 11.51 5.82
CA THR A 196 7.86 11.47 4.45
C THR A 196 6.75 12.49 4.23
N GLN A 197 6.65 12.99 3.00
CA GLN A 197 5.57 13.86 2.54
C GLN A 197 4.41 13.10 1.86
N LYS A 198 4.53 11.78 1.74
CA LYS A 198 3.48 10.90 1.22
C LYS A 198 2.28 10.85 2.17
N HIS A 199 1.16 10.30 1.71
CA HIS A 199 0.03 10.01 2.59
C HIS A 199 0.45 9.06 3.70
N ILE A 200 0.04 9.35 4.93
CA ILE A 200 0.43 8.60 6.12
C ILE A 200 -0.77 7.84 6.67
N GLY A 201 -0.57 6.56 6.92
CA GLY A 201 -1.51 5.76 7.68
C GLY A 201 -0.97 5.46 9.08
N VAL A 202 -1.84 5.57 10.08
CA VAL A 202 -1.53 5.25 11.49
C VAL A 202 -2.69 4.49 12.13
N SER A 203 -2.47 4.02 13.35
CA SER A 203 -3.53 3.50 14.23
C SER A 203 -3.35 4.17 15.59
N PHE A 204 -4.45 4.46 16.24
CA PHE A 204 -4.44 5.05 17.59
C PHE A 204 -4.97 4.04 18.59
N THR A 205 -4.46 4.12 19.83
CA THR A 205 -4.76 3.14 20.89
C THR A 205 -6.04 3.47 21.65
N GLU A 206 -6.30 4.75 21.92
CA GLU A 206 -7.44 5.21 22.72
C GLU A 206 -8.13 6.44 22.11
N ALA A 207 -9.44 6.53 22.29
CA ALA A 207 -10.26 7.60 21.72
C ALA A 207 -9.87 9.00 22.26
N GLU A 208 -9.46 9.11 23.52
CA GLU A 208 -9.06 10.39 24.14
C GLU A 208 -7.79 10.98 23.53
N PHE A 209 -6.95 10.18 22.86
CA PHE A 209 -5.73 10.64 22.21
C PHE A 209 -5.98 11.34 20.87
N ILE A 210 -7.17 11.17 20.28
CA ILE A 210 -7.51 11.83 19.02
C ILE A 210 -7.52 13.35 19.12
N LYS A 211 -7.89 13.89 20.29
CA LYS A 211 -7.88 15.35 20.50
C LYS A 211 -6.47 15.95 20.38
N PRO A 212 -5.46 15.54 21.18
CA PRO A 212 -4.10 16.05 21.03
C PRO A 212 -3.48 15.73 19.67
N VAL A 213 -3.80 14.59 19.06
CA VAL A 213 -3.43 14.28 17.66
C VAL A 213 -3.98 15.34 16.71
N SER A 214 -5.26 15.68 16.81
CA SER A 214 -5.89 16.69 15.95
C SER A 214 -5.26 18.07 16.13
N GLU A 215 -4.93 18.46 17.36
CA GLU A 215 -4.23 19.71 17.64
C GLU A 215 -2.85 19.76 16.94
N MET A 216 -2.09 18.68 16.97
CA MET A 216 -0.82 18.56 16.24
C MET A 216 -1.03 18.64 14.72
N LEU A 217 -2.02 17.95 14.18
CA LEU A 217 -2.34 17.95 12.74
C LEU A 217 -2.76 19.35 12.27
N HIS A 218 -3.54 20.09 13.06
CA HIS A 218 -3.94 21.46 12.75
C HIS A 218 -2.74 22.41 12.72
N ILE A 219 -1.77 22.24 13.62
CA ILE A 219 -0.54 23.02 13.61
C ILE A 219 0.26 22.77 12.33
N ILE A 220 0.45 21.49 11.98
CA ILE A 220 1.22 21.07 10.78
C ILE A 220 0.53 21.53 9.49
N ALA A 221 -0.78 21.41 9.41
CA ALA A 221 -1.58 21.87 8.26
C ALA A 221 -1.63 23.39 8.13
N GLY A 222 -1.31 24.15 9.21
CA GLY A 222 -1.43 25.60 9.27
C GLY A 222 -2.86 26.08 9.56
N GLY A 223 -3.65 25.28 10.26
CA GLY A 223 -5.00 25.57 10.74
C GLY A 223 -5.99 24.42 10.54
N GLU A 224 -7.09 24.41 11.32
CA GLU A 224 -8.13 23.41 11.23
C GLU A 224 -8.80 23.38 9.85
N ASP A 225 -9.10 24.53 9.26
CA ASP A 225 -9.75 24.61 7.94
C ASP A 225 -8.89 23.93 6.87
N LYS A 226 -7.59 24.22 6.86
CA LYS A 226 -6.65 23.60 5.93
C LYS A 226 -6.50 22.09 6.14
N TRP A 227 -6.53 21.66 7.40
CA TRP A 227 -6.56 20.24 7.72
C TRP A 227 -7.82 19.58 7.13
N ARG A 228 -8.99 20.16 7.32
CA ARG A 228 -10.25 19.62 6.81
C ARG A 228 -10.34 19.57 5.29
N GLU A 229 -9.67 20.49 4.59
CA GLU A 229 -9.57 20.48 3.14
C GLU A 229 -8.65 19.37 2.61
N ARG A 230 -7.55 19.08 3.31
CA ARG A 230 -6.52 18.13 2.89
C ARG A 230 -6.02 17.28 4.07
N PRO A 231 -6.81 16.32 4.55
CA PRO A 231 -6.35 15.41 5.59
C PRO A 231 -5.28 14.45 5.03
N PHE A 232 -4.01 14.68 5.38
CA PHE A 232 -2.87 13.93 4.86
C PHE A 232 -2.55 12.67 5.66
N ILE A 233 -3.38 12.32 6.64
CA ILE A 233 -3.32 11.03 7.32
C ILE A 233 -4.64 10.29 7.23
N SER A 234 -4.60 8.97 7.44
CA SER A 234 -5.76 8.09 7.68
C SER A 234 -5.54 7.19 8.89
N ASN A 235 -6.63 6.78 9.53
CA ASN A 235 -6.61 5.82 10.63
C ASN A 235 -6.93 4.41 10.14
N SER A 236 -6.00 3.48 10.30
CA SER A 236 -6.27 2.04 10.14
C SER A 236 -6.92 1.51 11.40
N ASN A 237 -8.16 1.11 11.29
CA ASN A 237 -9.00 0.75 12.41
C ASN A 237 -9.42 -0.73 12.36
N ALA A 238 -8.86 -1.52 13.26
CA ALA A 238 -9.29 -2.91 13.49
C ALA A 238 -10.60 -2.91 14.31
N PHE A 239 -11.67 -2.36 13.74
CA PHE A 239 -12.97 -2.15 14.38
C PHE A 239 -13.70 -3.46 14.73
N VAL A 240 -13.24 -4.60 14.22
CA VAL A 240 -13.85 -5.91 14.40
C VAL A 240 -12.82 -6.93 14.91
N VAL A 241 -13.25 -7.76 15.83
CA VAL A 241 -12.54 -8.97 16.27
C VAL A 241 -13.24 -10.17 15.63
N PRO A 242 -12.70 -10.75 14.57
CA PRO A 242 -13.27 -11.92 13.93
C PRO A 242 -13.43 -13.12 14.92
N PRO A 243 -14.51 -13.91 14.82
CA PRO A 243 -15.60 -13.74 13.89
C PRO A 243 -16.73 -12.84 14.41
N MET A 244 -17.19 -11.92 13.58
CA MET A 244 -18.46 -11.18 13.70
C MET A 244 -18.67 -10.50 15.08
N ARG A 245 -17.67 -9.76 15.56
CA ARG A 245 -17.72 -9.09 16.87
C ARG A 245 -17.00 -7.74 16.79
N PHE A 246 -17.65 -6.65 17.16
CA PHE A 246 -17.01 -5.34 17.23
C PHE A 246 -15.90 -5.30 18.30
N ALA A 247 -14.85 -4.54 18.03
CA ALA A 247 -13.79 -4.21 18.97
C ALA A 247 -14.15 -2.88 19.65
N THR A 248 -14.75 -2.92 20.81
CA THR A 248 -15.36 -1.76 21.49
C THR A 248 -14.44 -0.54 21.51
N GLU A 249 -13.20 -0.68 22.00
CA GLU A 249 -12.25 0.43 22.09
C GLU A 249 -11.85 0.98 20.71
N SER A 250 -11.58 0.12 19.76
CA SER A 250 -11.28 0.54 18.38
C SER A 250 -12.46 1.27 17.73
N CYS A 251 -13.70 0.86 18.03
CA CYS A 251 -14.88 1.56 17.56
C CYS A 251 -14.97 2.97 18.14
N LEU A 252 -14.68 3.17 19.42
CA LEU A 252 -14.62 4.50 20.04
C LEU A 252 -13.54 5.39 19.40
N VAL A 253 -12.35 4.84 19.12
CA VAL A 253 -11.31 5.54 18.34
C VAL A 253 -11.84 5.95 16.97
N MET A 254 -12.51 5.04 16.27
CA MET A 254 -13.11 5.31 14.96
C MET A 254 -14.13 6.46 15.01
N GLU A 255 -14.98 6.51 16.03
CA GLU A 255 -15.96 7.59 16.21
C GLU A 255 -15.28 8.96 16.33
N GLU A 256 -14.21 9.06 17.13
CA GLU A 256 -13.46 10.32 17.29
C GLU A 256 -12.70 10.69 16.02
N CYS A 257 -12.13 9.72 15.30
CA CYS A 257 -11.50 9.95 13.99
C CYS A 257 -12.51 10.55 12.98
N ILE A 258 -13.73 10.01 12.92
CA ILE A 258 -14.79 10.52 12.04
C ILE A 258 -15.14 11.98 12.41
N LYS A 259 -15.26 12.31 13.70
CA LYS A 259 -15.51 13.68 14.18
C LYS A 259 -14.36 14.63 13.83
N ALA A 260 -13.11 14.16 13.94
CA ALA A 260 -11.90 14.91 13.60
C ALA A 260 -11.68 15.08 12.08
N GLY A 261 -12.47 14.39 11.24
CA GLY A 261 -12.32 14.42 9.78
C GLY A 261 -11.16 13.56 9.25
N ILE A 262 -10.67 12.61 10.03
CA ILE A 262 -9.62 11.67 9.64
C ILE A 262 -10.26 10.53 8.82
N PRO A 263 -9.83 10.29 7.56
CA PRO A 263 -10.27 9.14 6.78
C PRO A 263 -10.03 7.81 7.51
N VAL A 264 -10.92 6.84 7.36
CA VAL A 264 -10.87 5.56 8.08
C VAL A 264 -10.68 4.40 7.12
N LEU A 265 -9.71 3.53 7.39
CA LEU A 265 -9.65 2.19 6.84
C LEU A 265 -10.36 1.24 7.82
N LEU A 266 -11.48 0.65 7.38
CA LEU A 266 -12.20 -0.41 8.12
C LEU A 266 -11.50 -1.74 7.91
N LEU A 267 -10.79 -2.24 8.93
CA LEU A 267 -9.96 -3.42 8.82
C LEU A 267 -10.61 -4.63 9.47
N SER A 268 -10.85 -5.69 8.67
CA SER A 268 -11.23 -7.03 9.13
C SER A 268 -10.10 -8.02 8.79
N ALA A 269 -9.48 -8.60 9.83
CA ALA A 269 -8.27 -9.45 9.73
C ALA A 269 -8.55 -10.90 10.18
N GLY A 270 -9.59 -11.53 9.62
CA GLY A 270 -9.92 -12.92 9.90
C GLY A 270 -8.89 -13.88 9.32
N GLN A 271 -8.50 -14.91 10.10
CA GLN A 271 -7.58 -15.97 9.66
C GLN A 271 -8.37 -17.21 9.24
N ALA A 272 -8.28 -17.58 7.98
CA ALA A 272 -8.87 -18.80 7.45
C ALA A 272 -8.37 -20.03 8.24
N GLY A 273 -9.29 -20.80 8.79
CA GLY A 273 -9.00 -21.96 9.64
C GLY A 273 -8.87 -21.68 11.14
N ALA A 274 -8.87 -20.39 11.57
CA ALA A 274 -8.82 -20.04 12.98
C ALA A 274 -9.98 -19.10 13.38
N THR A 275 -9.99 -17.85 12.89
CA THR A 275 -11.02 -16.84 13.20
C THR A 275 -11.95 -16.58 12.02
N ALA A 276 -11.75 -17.29 10.92
CA ALA A 276 -12.64 -17.37 9.76
C ALA A 276 -12.73 -18.85 9.31
N PRO A 277 -13.73 -19.24 8.51
CA PRO A 277 -13.83 -20.61 8.00
C PRO A 277 -12.57 -21.06 7.27
N ALA A 278 -12.20 -22.36 7.36
CA ALA A 278 -11.09 -22.90 6.58
C ALA A 278 -11.39 -22.95 5.07
N SER A 279 -12.66 -22.88 4.69
CA SER A 279 -13.06 -22.73 3.29
C SER A 279 -12.83 -21.30 2.82
N ILE A 280 -12.05 -21.13 1.77
CA ILE A 280 -11.67 -19.81 1.23
C ILE A 280 -12.92 -18.96 0.88
N ALA A 281 -13.94 -19.54 0.25
CA ALA A 281 -15.17 -18.82 -0.07
C ALA A 281 -15.90 -18.31 1.19
N GLY A 282 -15.94 -19.10 2.26
CA GLY A 282 -16.51 -18.70 3.55
C GLY A 282 -15.72 -17.55 4.21
N THR A 283 -14.38 -17.56 4.10
CA THR A 283 -13.54 -16.47 4.58
C THR A 283 -13.83 -15.17 3.83
N ILE A 284 -13.99 -15.21 2.50
CA ILE A 284 -14.35 -14.03 1.69
C ILE A 284 -15.71 -13.48 2.13
N ALA A 285 -16.70 -14.36 2.33
CA ALA A 285 -18.04 -13.95 2.75
C ALA A 285 -18.02 -13.28 4.13
N GLN A 286 -17.33 -13.90 5.12
CA GLN A 286 -17.22 -13.34 6.47
C GLN A 286 -16.48 -11.98 6.48
N ALA A 287 -15.29 -11.90 5.88
CA ALA A 287 -14.49 -10.67 5.87
C ALA A 287 -15.25 -9.51 5.20
N THR A 288 -15.96 -9.80 4.09
CA THR A 288 -16.76 -8.80 3.41
C THR A 288 -17.98 -8.39 4.26
N ALA A 289 -18.67 -9.33 4.90
CA ALA A 289 -19.80 -9.03 5.79
C ALA A 289 -19.36 -8.13 6.96
N GLU A 290 -18.24 -8.43 7.61
CA GLU A 290 -17.68 -7.63 8.69
C GLU A 290 -17.42 -6.19 8.23
N VAL A 291 -16.76 -6.01 7.08
CA VAL A 291 -16.47 -4.68 6.52
C VAL A 291 -17.76 -3.93 6.15
N LEU A 292 -18.76 -4.58 5.58
CA LEU A 292 -20.04 -3.95 5.27
C LEU A 292 -20.80 -3.50 6.54
N ALA A 293 -20.72 -4.26 7.64
CA ALA A 293 -21.22 -3.80 8.94
C ALA A 293 -20.48 -2.55 9.44
N GLY A 294 -19.16 -2.47 9.23
CA GLY A 294 -18.37 -1.27 9.49
C GLY A 294 -18.80 -0.07 8.64
N LEU A 295 -19.17 -0.27 7.36
CA LEU A 295 -19.72 0.79 6.53
C LEU A 295 -21.07 1.32 7.05
N VAL A 296 -21.94 0.43 7.54
CA VAL A 296 -23.17 0.86 8.21
C VAL A 296 -22.83 1.73 9.43
N TYR A 297 -21.84 1.31 10.22
CA TYR A 297 -21.42 2.06 11.39
C TYR A 297 -20.91 3.46 11.03
N VAL A 298 -19.95 3.57 10.12
CA VAL A 298 -19.38 4.88 9.70
C VAL A 298 -20.49 5.80 9.15
N ASN A 299 -21.33 5.29 8.25
CA ASN A 299 -22.40 6.10 7.64
C ASN A 299 -23.54 6.42 8.61
N SER A 300 -23.71 5.65 9.70
CA SER A 300 -24.65 5.98 10.76
C SER A 300 -24.22 7.20 11.59
N ILE A 301 -22.91 7.45 11.67
CA ILE A 301 -22.34 8.62 12.36
C ILE A 301 -22.27 9.81 11.40
N LYS A 302 -21.67 9.62 10.24
CA LYS A 302 -21.49 10.67 9.23
C LYS A 302 -21.61 10.07 7.82
N PRO A 303 -22.77 10.19 7.17
CA PRO A 303 -22.94 9.71 5.80
C PRO A 303 -21.89 10.32 4.86
N GLY A 304 -21.24 9.46 4.06
CA GLY A 304 -20.22 9.87 3.10
C GLY A 304 -18.86 10.23 3.71
N HIS A 305 -18.59 9.93 4.99
CA HIS A 305 -17.25 10.10 5.52
C HIS A 305 -16.23 9.26 4.72
N PRO A 306 -15.04 9.79 4.36
CA PRO A 306 -14.02 9.04 3.62
C PRO A 306 -13.65 7.74 4.34
N CYS A 307 -14.00 6.62 3.71
CA CYS A 307 -13.88 5.30 4.30
C CYS A 307 -13.41 4.28 3.26
N ILE A 308 -12.41 3.48 3.62
CA ILE A 308 -11.82 2.43 2.77
C ILE A 308 -12.29 1.08 3.32
N ALA A 309 -12.84 0.23 2.46
CA ALA A 309 -13.23 -1.14 2.79
C ALA A 309 -11.98 -2.04 2.88
N GLY A 310 -11.58 -2.40 4.09
CA GLY A 310 -10.34 -3.13 4.38
C GLY A 310 -10.59 -4.61 4.68
N THR A 311 -10.66 -5.45 3.64
CA THR A 311 -10.71 -6.90 3.81
C THR A 311 -9.28 -7.44 3.82
N TRP A 312 -8.79 -7.80 5.00
CA TRP A 312 -7.43 -8.34 5.21
C TRP A 312 -7.49 -9.81 5.63
N PRO A 313 -7.98 -10.73 4.77
CA PRO A 313 -8.04 -12.14 5.13
C PRO A 313 -6.64 -12.71 5.20
N PHE A 314 -6.30 -13.32 6.32
CA PHE A 314 -5.09 -14.10 6.51
C PHE A 314 -5.39 -15.59 6.46
N VAL A 315 -4.32 -16.38 6.49
CA VAL A 315 -4.39 -17.84 6.47
C VAL A 315 -3.65 -18.40 7.68
N SER A 316 -4.18 -19.45 8.29
CA SER A 316 -3.44 -20.22 9.29
C SER A 316 -2.81 -21.45 8.62
N ASP A 317 -1.55 -21.74 8.93
CA ASP A 317 -1.00 -23.07 8.69
C ASP A 317 -1.73 -24.06 9.60
N LEU A 318 -2.65 -24.83 9.05
CA LEU A 318 -3.50 -25.73 9.83
C LEU A 318 -2.74 -26.87 10.51
N ARG A 319 -1.47 -27.07 10.19
CA ARG A 319 -0.59 -28.04 10.84
C ARG A 319 -0.02 -27.52 12.15
N THR A 320 0.23 -26.21 12.23
CA THR A 320 0.94 -25.55 13.34
C THR A 320 0.07 -24.54 14.09
N GLY A 321 -0.97 -24.03 13.44
CA GLY A 321 -1.79 -22.92 13.94
C GLY A 321 -1.14 -21.53 13.74
N ALA A 322 0.06 -21.46 13.17
CA ALA A 322 0.73 -20.19 12.93
C ALA A 322 0.06 -19.39 11.80
N MET A 323 0.06 -18.07 11.91
CA MET A 323 -0.36 -17.21 10.83
C MET A 323 0.62 -17.31 9.65
N SER A 324 0.09 -17.36 8.43
CA SER A 324 0.83 -17.30 7.17
C SER A 324 0.40 -16.09 6.38
N GLY A 325 1.35 -15.24 6.00
CA GLY A 325 1.11 -14.00 5.26
C GLY A 325 1.60 -14.01 3.82
N GLY A 326 2.40 -15.01 3.43
CA GLY A 326 3.02 -15.10 2.10
C GLY A 326 2.51 -16.24 1.24
N SER A 327 1.46 -16.95 1.67
CA SER A 327 0.97 -18.15 0.96
C SER A 327 0.18 -17.81 -0.31
N GLY A 328 0.06 -18.79 -1.21
CA GLY A 328 -0.77 -18.66 -2.42
C GLY A 328 -2.25 -18.45 -2.11
N GLU A 329 -2.74 -19.06 -1.02
CA GLU A 329 -4.09 -18.88 -0.51
C GLU A 329 -4.32 -17.44 -0.05
N GLN A 330 -3.34 -16.81 0.59
CA GLN A 330 -3.39 -15.39 0.98
C GLN A 330 -3.53 -14.49 -0.25
N GLY A 331 -2.72 -14.69 -1.27
CA GLY A 331 -2.80 -13.92 -2.51
C GLY A 331 -4.14 -14.11 -3.23
N LEU A 332 -4.66 -15.35 -3.27
CA LEU A 332 -5.97 -15.65 -3.86
C LEU A 332 -7.11 -14.98 -3.08
N LEU A 333 -7.08 -15.04 -1.75
CA LEU A 333 -8.07 -14.40 -0.88
C LEU A 333 -8.08 -12.88 -1.08
N SER A 334 -6.92 -12.23 -1.09
CA SER A 334 -6.80 -10.78 -1.31
C SER A 334 -7.36 -10.37 -2.68
N ALA A 335 -7.07 -11.15 -3.73
CA ALA A 335 -7.60 -10.88 -5.07
C ALA A 335 -9.13 -11.09 -5.16
N ALA A 336 -9.66 -12.13 -4.53
CA ALA A 336 -11.10 -12.40 -4.52
C ALA A 336 -11.86 -11.34 -3.69
N CYS A 337 -11.31 -10.92 -2.55
CA CYS A 337 -11.88 -9.81 -1.77
C CYS A 337 -11.87 -8.49 -2.56
N ALA A 338 -10.79 -8.18 -3.28
CA ALA A 338 -10.75 -7.02 -4.16
C ALA A 338 -11.86 -7.08 -5.22
N GLN A 339 -12.11 -8.25 -5.81
CA GLN A 339 -13.18 -8.44 -6.78
C GLN A 339 -14.58 -8.25 -6.16
N MET A 340 -14.80 -8.73 -4.93
CA MET A 340 -16.05 -8.49 -4.19
C MET A 340 -16.27 -7.01 -3.86
N LEU A 341 -15.24 -6.31 -3.40
CA LEU A 341 -15.33 -4.87 -3.11
C LEU A 341 -15.54 -4.04 -4.38
N CYS A 342 -14.92 -4.43 -5.49
CA CYS A 342 -15.16 -3.84 -6.81
C CYS A 342 -16.62 -4.08 -7.29
N HIS A 343 -17.20 -5.25 -7.00
CA HIS A 343 -18.63 -5.54 -7.27
C HIS A 343 -19.56 -4.58 -6.53
N PHE A 344 -19.23 -4.23 -5.29
CA PHE A 344 -19.98 -3.22 -4.50
C PHE A 344 -19.59 -1.77 -4.83
N ASP A 345 -18.68 -1.55 -5.78
CA ASP A 345 -18.15 -0.24 -6.14
C ASP A 345 -17.58 0.51 -4.92
N LEU A 346 -16.78 -0.15 -4.11
CA LEU A 346 -16.19 0.39 -2.88
C LEU A 346 -14.68 0.61 -3.02
N PRO A 347 -14.13 1.71 -2.47
CA PRO A 347 -12.68 1.85 -2.29
C PRO A 347 -12.16 0.71 -1.43
N SER A 348 -11.10 0.05 -1.89
CA SER A 348 -10.66 -1.23 -1.33
C SER A 348 -9.23 -1.18 -0.79
N GLY A 349 -8.98 -1.95 0.28
CA GLY A 349 -7.65 -2.13 0.84
C GLY A 349 -7.46 -3.55 1.37
N ALA A 350 -6.31 -4.17 1.13
CA ALA A 350 -5.94 -5.45 1.71
C ALA A 350 -4.43 -5.58 1.88
N ALA A 351 -4.00 -6.53 2.72
CA ALA A 351 -2.60 -6.88 2.89
C ALA A 351 -2.14 -7.81 1.75
N ALA A 352 -1.02 -7.45 1.10
CA ALA A 352 -0.33 -8.33 0.16
C ALA A 352 1.12 -7.87 -0.02
N GLY A 353 2.04 -8.81 -0.29
CA GLY A 353 3.46 -8.52 -0.40
C GLY A 353 4.24 -8.64 0.91
N MET A 354 3.62 -9.14 1.97
CA MET A 354 4.32 -9.63 3.16
C MET A 354 4.82 -11.07 2.96
N CYS A 355 5.65 -11.58 3.87
CA CYS A 355 6.16 -12.95 3.80
C CYS A 355 6.25 -13.64 5.17
N ASP A 356 6.28 -14.97 5.12
CA ASP A 356 6.54 -15.82 6.29
C ASP A 356 8.04 -16.00 6.54
N SER A 357 8.87 -15.74 5.53
CA SER A 357 10.33 -15.77 5.69
C SER A 357 10.79 -14.77 6.75
N LYS A 358 11.87 -15.15 7.47
CA LYS A 358 12.46 -14.35 8.55
C LYS A 358 13.54 -13.41 8.06
N LEU A 359 13.98 -13.55 6.82
CA LEU A 359 15.08 -12.77 6.22
C LEU A 359 14.73 -12.43 4.76
N PRO A 360 15.39 -11.41 4.17
CA PRO A 360 15.35 -11.15 2.74
C PRO A 360 16.07 -12.26 1.96
N ASP A 361 15.38 -13.35 1.69
CA ASP A 361 15.88 -14.55 1.03
C ASP A 361 15.01 -14.97 -0.16
N SER A 362 15.28 -16.13 -0.74
CA SER A 362 14.50 -16.66 -1.86
C SER A 362 13.03 -16.88 -1.50
N GLN A 363 12.74 -17.28 -0.23
CA GLN A 363 11.38 -17.47 0.25
C GLN A 363 10.63 -16.13 0.28
N SER A 364 11.24 -15.09 0.85
CA SER A 364 10.62 -13.77 0.88
C SER A 364 10.34 -13.24 -0.53
N GLY A 365 11.25 -13.47 -1.47
CA GLY A 365 11.12 -13.02 -2.85
C GLY A 365 9.91 -13.62 -3.57
N TYR A 366 9.68 -14.95 -3.50
CA TYR A 366 8.53 -15.55 -4.17
C TYR A 366 7.19 -15.29 -3.45
N GLU A 367 7.18 -15.27 -2.11
CA GLU A 367 5.98 -14.97 -1.33
C GLU A 367 5.46 -13.56 -1.59
N LYS A 368 6.34 -12.57 -1.46
CA LYS A 368 6.01 -11.15 -1.70
C LYS A 368 5.62 -10.87 -3.15
N GLY A 369 6.45 -11.32 -4.10
CA GLY A 369 6.22 -11.06 -5.52
C GLY A 369 4.91 -11.68 -6.03
N SER A 370 4.58 -12.91 -5.62
CA SER A 370 3.35 -13.57 -6.07
C SER A 370 2.09 -12.93 -5.50
N THR A 371 2.07 -12.59 -4.21
CA THR A 371 0.90 -11.99 -3.56
C THR A 371 0.68 -10.54 -4.00
N ALA A 372 1.75 -9.75 -4.11
CA ALA A 372 1.68 -8.36 -4.57
C ALA A 372 1.18 -8.25 -6.02
N VAL A 373 1.68 -9.07 -6.94
CA VAL A 373 1.23 -9.01 -8.34
C VAL A 373 -0.23 -9.45 -8.49
N MET A 374 -0.69 -10.46 -7.74
CA MET A 374 -2.10 -10.88 -7.75
C MET A 374 -3.03 -9.76 -7.27
N ALA A 375 -2.67 -9.09 -6.16
CA ALA A 375 -3.43 -7.97 -5.63
C ALA A 375 -3.53 -6.80 -6.63
N GLY A 376 -2.42 -6.44 -7.26
CA GLY A 376 -2.40 -5.39 -8.29
C GLY A 376 -3.22 -5.75 -9.53
N LEU A 377 -3.06 -6.96 -10.06
CA LEU A 377 -3.83 -7.44 -11.21
C LEU A 377 -5.34 -7.54 -10.90
N ALA A 378 -5.71 -7.83 -9.65
CA ALA A 378 -7.11 -7.81 -9.21
C ALA A 378 -7.68 -6.38 -9.10
N GLY A 379 -6.84 -5.34 -9.05
CA GLY A 379 -7.25 -3.95 -9.00
C GLY A 379 -7.56 -3.44 -7.60
N LEU A 380 -6.89 -3.98 -6.57
CA LEU A 380 -6.97 -3.49 -5.21
C LEU A 380 -6.47 -2.05 -5.14
N ASN A 381 -7.24 -1.12 -4.54
CA ASN A 381 -6.84 0.29 -4.53
C ASN A 381 -5.63 0.56 -3.64
N LEU A 382 -5.60 -0.01 -2.44
CA LEU A 382 -4.48 0.12 -1.50
C LEU A 382 -3.96 -1.27 -1.15
N VAL A 383 -2.73 -1.55 -1.59
CA VAL A 383 -2.03 -2.79 -1.27
C VAL A 383 -1.09 -2.49 -0.11
N TYR A 384 -1.52 -2.87 1.07
CA TYR A 384 -0.79 -2.67 2.32
C TYR A 384 0.25 -3.78 2.53
N GLU A 385 1.22 -3.54 3.41
CA GLU A 385 2.28 -4.49 3.80
C GLU A 385 3.18 -4.93 2.63
N SER A 386 3.20 -4.15 1.55
CA SER A 386 3.88 -4.52 0.32
C SER A 386 5.40 -4.33 0.38
N ALA A 387 5.94 -3.66 1.39
CA ALA A 387 7.37 -3.40 1.52
C ALA A 387 7.86 -3.55 2.96
N GLY A 388 8.98 -4.22 3.14
CA GLY A 388 9.72 -4.35 4.39
C GLY A 388 9.23 -5.45 5.35
N MET A 389 8.01 -5.99 5.20
CA MET A 389 7.39 -6.89 6.18
C MET A 389 7.88 -8.34 6.06
N HIS A 390 8.22 -8.94 7.21
CA HIS A 390 8.71 -10.30 7.39
C HIS A 390 8.04 -11.03 8.54
N ALA A 391 8.28 -12.34 8.61
CA ALA A 391 7.88 -13.20 9.74
C ALA A 391 6.40 -13.06 10.11
N SER A 392 5.52 -13.00 9.10
CA SER A 392 4.07 -12.91 9.30
C SER A 392 3.69 -11.77 10.26
N LEU A 393 4.14 -10.53 9.96
CA LEU A 393 3.93 -9.28 10.72
C LEU A 393 4.82 -9.09 11.97
N LEU A 394 5.72 -10.00 12.30
CA LEU A 394 6.53 -9.89 13.52
C LEU A 394 7.87 -9.18 13.34
N GLY A 395 8.33 -9.01 12.09
CA GLY A 395 9.60 -8.38 11.77
C GLY A 395 9.54 -7.43 10.59
N PHE A 396 10.37 -6.40 10.62
CA PHE A 396 10.49 -5.42 9.55
C PHE A 396 11.97 -5.21 9.18
N SER A 397 12.30 -5.11 7.88
CA SER A 397 13.65 -4.86 7.39
C SER A 397 13.69 -3.64 6.48
N LEU A 398 14.61 -2.72 6.75
CA LEU A 398 14.86 -1.53 5.92
C LEU A 398 15.44 -1.92 4.56
N GLU A 399 16.36 -2.88 4.52
CA GLU A 399 16.94 -3.39 3.26
C GLU A 399 15.85 -4.04 2.39
N SER A 400 14.90 -4.75 3.02
CA SER A 400 13.77 -5.29 2.27
C SER A 400 12.89 -4.22 1.64
N MET A 401 12.76 -3.03 2.22
CA MET A 401 12.02 -1.95 1.56
C MET A 401 12.64 -1.59 0.20
N ILE A 402 13.97 -1.55 0.12
CA ILE A 402 14.68 -1.26 -1.13
C ILE A 402 14.49 -2.39 -2.15
N ILE A 403 14.63 -3.65 -1.70
CA ILE A 403 14.42 -4.84 -2.56
C ILE A 403 12.97 -4.88 -3.05
N ASP A 404 12.04 -4.65 -2.17
CA ASP A 404 10.61 -4.67 -2.45
C ASP A 404 10.19 -3.53 -3.41
N ASN A 405 10.84 -2.36 -3.35
CA ASN A 405 10.61 -1.30 -4.33
C ASN A 405 10.89 -1.76 -5.77
N ASP A 406 11.98 -2.50 -6.01
CA ASP A 406 12.26 -3.09 -7.33
C ASP A 406 11.25 -4.16 -7.71
N MET A 407 10.83 -5.01 -6.76
CA MET A 407 9.79 -6.02 -6.96
C MET A 407 8.44 -5.37 -7.29
N LEU A 408 8.05 -4.31 -6.57
CA LEU A 408 6.80 -3.57 -6.83
C LEU A 408 6.81 -2.88 -8.19
N GLY A 409 7.98 -2.39 -8.63
CA GLY A 409 8.16 -1.88 -9.98
C GLY A 409 7.82 -2.92 -11.05
N GLN A 410 8.23 -4.17 -10.86
CA GLN A 410 7.86 -5.27 -11.75
C GLN A 410 6.37 -5.60 -11.68
N CYS A 411 5.78 -5.60 -10.47
CA CYS A 411 4.33 -5.80 -10.30
C CYS A 411 3.52 -4.72 -11.03
N LEU A 412 3.87 -3.44 -10.86
CA LEU A 412 3.23 -2.32 -11.56
C LEU A 412 3.34 -2.44 -13.08
N ARG A 413 4.49 -2.92 -13.58
CA ARG A 413 4.64 -3.15 -15.02
C ARG A 413 3.70 -4.26 -15.53
N CYS A 414 3.46 -5.30 -14.73
CA CYS A 414 2.46 -6.32 -15.04
C CYS A 414 1.04 -5.74 -15.01
N VAL A 415 0.72 -4.90 -14.03
CA VAL A 415 -0.59 -4.24 -13.89
C VAL A 415 -0.87 -3.32 -15.08
N ARG A 416 0.12 -2.57 -15.57
CA ARG A 416 0.00 -1.74 -16.77
C ARG A 416 -0.47 -2.53 -18.00
N GLY A 417 -0.06 -3.80 -18.11
CA GLY A 417 -0.40 -4.66 -19.25
C GLY A 417 0.33 -4.29 -20.54
N ILE A 418 -0.28 -4.62 -21.68
CA ILE A 418 0.28 -4.42 -23.02
C ILE A 418 -0.69 -3.54 -23.81
N GLU A 419 -0.19 -2.41 -24.28
CA GLU A 419 -0.92 -1.56 -25.23
C GLU A 419 -0.75 -2.10 -26.65
N VAL A 420 -1.85 -2.31 -27.36
CA VAL A 420 -1.86 -2.82 -28.73
C VAL A 420 -2.50 -1.80 -29.65
N ASN A 421 -1.68 -1.22 -30.53
CA ASN A 421 -2.10 -0.31 -31.62
C ASN A 421 -1.09 -0.38 -32.75
N ASP A 422 -1.34 0.33 -33.86
CA ASP A 422 -0.49 0.28 -35.08
C ASP A 422 0.97 0.68 -34.77
N ASP A 423 1.20 1.62 -33.85
CA ASP A 423 2.54 2.06 -33.49
C ASP A 423 3.26 1.01 -32.62
N THR A 424 2.58 0.42 -31.64
CA THR A 424 3.17 -0.58 -30.74
C THR A 424 3.39 -1.93 -31.41
N LEU A 425 2.59 -2.27 -32.43
CA LEU A 425 2.80 -3.46 -33.30
C LEU A 425 4.08 -3.37 -34.13
N SER A 426 4.59 -2.15 -34.36
CA SER A 426 5.93 -1.88 -34.95
C SER A 426 6.20 -2.58 -36.27
N PHE A 427 5.17 -2.78 -37.14
CA PHE A 427 5.28 -3.53 -38.39
C PHE A 427 6.41 -3.02 -39.29
N GLU A 428 6.51 -1.69 -39.51
CA GLU A 428 7.55 -1.11 -40.39
C GLU A 428 8.96 -1.30 -39.81
N ALA A 429 9.12 -1.23 -38.47
CA ALA A 429 10.40 -1.52 -37.82
C ALA A 429 10.83 -2.99 -37.98
N ILE A 430 9.85 -3.92 -37.88
CA ILE A 430 10.09 -5.35 -38.15
C ILE A 430 10.54 -5.57 -39.56
N LYS A 431 9.80 -4.99 -40.53
CA LYS A 431 10.10 -5.09 -41.98
C LYS A 431 11.47 -4.53 -42.30
N ASP A 432 11.81 -3.35 -41.80
CA ASP A 432 13.11 -2.71 -42.03
C ASP A 432 14.27 -3.57 -41.50
N VAL A 433 14.20 -4.02 -40.26
CA VAL A 433 15.26 -4.84 -39.64
C VAL A 433 15.42 -6.19 -40.37
N CYS A 434 14.31 -6.83 -40.75
CA CYS A 434 14.34 -8.16 -41.37
C CYS A 434 14.80 -8.12 -42.83
N LEU A 435 14.43 -7.10 -43.61
CA LEU A 435 14.71 -7.04 -45.07
C LEU A 435 15.95 -6.20 -45.40
N ASN A 436 16.22 -5.13 -44.67
CA ASN A 436 17.25 -4.17 -45.00
C ASN A 436 18.26 -3.92 -43.89
N GLY A 437 17.98 -4.38 -42.66
CA GLY A 437 18.76 -4.07 -41.48
C GLY A 437 19.77 -5.14 -41.08
N PRO A 438 20.43 -4.96 -39.95
CA PRO A 438 21.50 -5.84 -39.42
C PRO A 438 20.97 -7.13 -38.78
N GLY A 439 19.66 -7.42 -38.81
CA GLY A 439 19.04 -8.58 -38.18
C GLY A 439 18.87 -8.47 -36.65
N HIS A 440 19.00 -7.27 -36.07
CA HIS A 440 18.73 -7.01 -34.67
C HIS A 440 18.22 -5.57 -34.46
N TYR A 441 17.46 -5.36 -33.34
CA TYR A 441 16.83 -4.08 -33.06
C TYR A 441 17.66 -3.16 -32.16
N LEU A 442 18.82 -3.61 -31.65
CA LEU A 442 19.73 -2.81 -30.84
C LEU A 442 20.19 -1.57 -31.62
N GLY A 443 19.89 -0.39 -31.13
CA GLY A 443 20.20 0.88 -31.83
C GLY A 443 19.21 1.30 -32.90
N HIS A 444 18.17 0.52 -33.21
CA HIS A 444 17.08 0.95 -34.06
C HIS A 444 16.33 2.14 -33.42
N ASP A 445 15.91 3.11 -34.24
CA ASP A 445 15.27 4.34 -33.73
C ASP A 445 14.01 4.05 -32.91
N ARG A 446 13.22 3.05 -33.28
CA ARG A 446 12.05 2.62 -32.50
C ARG A 446 12.43 2.10 -31.12
N THR A 447 13.48 1.29 -31.00
CA THR A 447 13.99 0.80 -29.70
C THR A 447 14.41 1.96 -28.81
N LEU A 448 15.13 2.92 -29.36
CA LEU A 448 15.59 4.11 -28.63
C LEU A 448 14.43 5.01 -28.18
N ALA A 449 13.35 5.06 -28.97
CA ALA A 449 12.17 5.85 -28.65
C ALA A 449 11.34 5.28 -27.49
N VAL A 450 11.27 3.94 -27.35
CA VAL A 450 10.39 3.30 -26.35
C VAL A 450 11.12 2.70 -25.15
N MET A 451 12.46 2.60 -25.19
CA MET A 451 13.20 1.93 -24.11
C MET A 451 12.98 2.53 -22.71
N GLU A 452 12.66 3.81 -22.61
CA GLU A 452 12.43 4.49 -21.33
C GLU A 452 10.95 4.42 -20.90
N SER A 453 10.00 4.29 -21.83
CA SER A 453 8.56 4.27 -21.56
C SER A 453 7.97 2.86 -21.48
N GLU A 454 8.64 1.84 -22.04
CA GLU A 454 8.14 0.46 -22.03
C GLU A 454 8.84 -0.43 -21.01
N TYR A 455 10.07 -0.11 -20.60
CA TYR A 455 10.88 -0.96 -19.73
C TYR A 455 11.11 -0.35 -18.36
N VAL A 456 10.94 -1.18 -17.32
CA VAL A 456 11.28 -0.82 -15.94
C VAL A 456 12.74 -1.22 -15.67
N TYR A 457 13.52 -0.27 -15.19
CA TYR A 457 14.91 -0.48 -14.80
C TYR A 457 14.98 -0.51 -13.27
N PRO A 458 15.47 -1.61 -12.67
CA PRO A 458 15.61 -1.71 -11.24
C PRO A 458 16.69 -0.78 -10.69
N ILE A 459 16.63 -0.45 -9.40
CA ILE A 459 17.64 0.35 -8.70
C ILE A 459 18.81 -0.53 -8.32
N ILE A 460 18.56 -1.69 -7.69
CA ILE A 460 19.59 -2.57 -7.12
C ILE A 460 19.65 -3.95 -7.75
N SER A 461 18.59 -4.40 -8.44
CA SER A 461 18.57 -5.74 -9.04
C SER A 461 19.54 -5.83 -10.22
N ASP A 462 20.44 -6.80 -10.19
CA ASP A 462 21.48 -6.98 -11.21
C ASP A 462 20.93 -7.65 -12.48
N ARG A 463 21.27 -7.07 -13.64
CA ARG A 463 20.98 -7.60 -14.99
C ARG A 463 22.24 -7.69 -15.83
N SER A 464 23.44 -7.64 -15.22
CA SER A 464 24.70 -7.76 -15.90
C SER A 464 24.96 -9.20 -16.39
N SER A 465 25.91 -9.36 -17.32
CA SER A 465 26.35 -10.69 -17.70
C SER A 465 27.15 -11.35 -16.58
N PRO A 466 27.25 -12.71 -16.53
CA PRO A 466 28.07 -13.39 -15.51
C PRO A 466 29.52 -12.92 -15.49
N LYS A 467 30.07 -12.48 -16.62
CA LYS A 467 31.42 -11.93 -16.71
C LYS A 467 31.51 -10.58 -16.00
N GLU A 468 30.59 -9.66 -16.32
CA GLU A 468 30.53 -8.33 -15.69
C GLU A 468 30.26 -8.46 -14.18
N TRP A 469 29.36 -9.36 -13.78
CA TRP A 469 29.09 -9.63 -12.38
C TRP A 469 30.34 -10.09 -11.61
N ASN A 470 31.15 -11.00 -12.21
CA ASN A 470 32.44 -11.40 -11.63
C ASN A 470 33.44 -10.23 -11.54
N GLU A 471 33.51 -9.39 -12.59
CA GLU A 471 34.40 -8.22 -12.65
C GLU A 471 34.00 -7.16 -11.62
N ASN A 472 32.68 -7.07 -11.26
CA ASN A 472 32.13 -6.19 -10.25
C ASN A 472 32.11 -6.80 -8.83
N ASN A 473 32.99 -7.77 -8.54
CA ASN A 473 33.13 -8.44 -7.23
C ASN A 473 31.86 -9.17 -6.75
N LYS A 474 31.04 -9.69 -7.68
CA LYS A 474 29.85 -10.52 -7.38
C LYS A 474 28.93 -9.89 -6.36
N PRO A 475 28.34 -8.72 -6.66
CA PRO A 475 27.45 -8.05 -5.73
C PRO A 475 26.26 -8.95 -5.37
N GLU A 476 25.95 -9.00 -4.07
CA GLU A 476 24.73 -9.63 -3.56
C GLU A 476 23.67 -8.54 -3.35
N ILE A 477 22.43 -8.84 -3.67
CA ILE A 477 21.31 -7.87 -3.61
C ILE A 477 21.15 -7.26 -2.21
N ILE A 478 21.42 -8.05 -1.16
CA ILE A 478 21.29 -7.57 0.23
C ILE A 478 22.34 -6.50 0.56
N ASN A 479 23.56 -6.64 0.06
CA ASN A 479 24.64 -5.66 0.26
C ASN A 479 24.31 -4.36 -0.50
N SER A 480 23.82 -4.48 -1.74
CA SER A 480 23.38 -3.32 -2.53
C SER A 480 22.20 -2.60 -1.87
N ALA A 481 21.28 -3.34 -1.26
CA ALA A 481 20.17 -2.77 -0.52
C ALA A 481 20.65 -2.03 0.75
N HIS A 482 21.61 -2.59 1.46
CA HIS A 482 22.21 -1.95 2.64
C HIS A 482 22.92 -0.64 2.30
N ASP A 483 23.69 -0.62 1.21
CA ASP A 483 24.34 0.61 0.73
C ASP A 483 23.29 1.68 0.40
N GLU A 484 22.20 1.32 -0.29
CA GLU A 484 21.11 2.24 -0.64
C GLU A 484 20.36 2.73 0.61
N VAL A 485 20.15 1.89 1.64
CA VAL A 485 19.60 2.31 2.94
C VAL A 485 20.46 3.40 3.56
N ASN A 486 21.78 3.18 3.60
CA ASN A 486 22.73 4.16 4.15
C ASN A 486 22.68 5.47 3.37
N ASP A 487 22.68 5.42 2.04
CA ASP A 487 22.58 6.60 1.18
C ASP A 487 21.26 7.36 1.41
N CYS A 488 20.14 6.66 1.53
CA CYS A 488 18.85 7.27 1.84
C CYS A 488 18.86 8.01 3.19
N LEU A 489 19.46 7.43 4.22
CA LEU A 489 19.46 7.99 5.57
C LEU A 489 20.49 9.12 5.75
N LEU A 490 21.65 9.05 5.07
CA LEU A 490 22.65 10.12 5.11
C LEU A 490 22.15 11.45 4.55
N TYR A 491 21.35 11.41 3.50
CA TYR A 491 20.80 12.63 2.86
C TYR A 491 19.55 13.20 3.54
N THR A 492 19.01 12.51 4.54
CA THR A 492 17.83 12.96 5.32
C THR A 492 18.21 13.51 6.69
N SER A 493 19.39 13.21 7.20
CA SER A 493 19.92 13.85 8.41
C SER A 493 20.21 15.33 8.11
N PRO A 494 19.72 16.29 8.92
CA PRO A 494 20.07 17.70 8.72
C PRO A 494 21.59 17.85 8.76
N SER A 495 22.15 18.44 7.70
CA SER A 495 23.56 18.72 7.61
C SER A 495 23.96 19.63 8.80
N PRO A 496 25.16 19.46 9.37
CA PRO A 496 25.66 20.43 10.36
C PRO A 496 25.58 21.89 9.89
N ARG A 497 25.60 22.14 8.57
CA ARG A 497 25.42 23.46 7.96
C ARG A 497 23.97 23.95 8.05
N ASP A 498 22.99 23.06 7.89
CA ASP A 498 21.55 23.41 7.97
C ASP A 498 21.17 23.81 9.40
N VAL A 499 21.85 23.26 10.41
CA VAL A 499 21.68 23.62 11.83
C VAL A 499 22.31 24.99 12.13
N GLU A 500 23.39 25.39 11.45
CA GLU A 500 24.02 26.71 11.60
C GLU A 500 23.21 27.83 10.94
N GLU A 501 22.64 27.59 9.74
CA GLU A 501 21.79 28.58 9.06
C GLU A 501 20.49 28.86 9.83
N SER A 502 19.93 27.86 10.52
CA SER A 502 18.73 28.04 11.37
C SER A 502 18.99 28.82 12.66
N ARG A 503 20.26 29.04 13.03
CA ARG A 503 20.69 29.80 14.22
C ARG A 503 21.07 31.26 13.96
N MET A 504 21.02 31.72 12.72
CA MET A 504 21.25 33.15 12.44
C MET A 504 20.03 33.96 12.90
N PRO A 505 20.17 34.88 13.84
CA PRO A 505 19.10 35.81 14.16
C PRO A 505 18.86 36.69 12.95
N SER A 506 17.58 36.79 12.54
CA SER A 506 17.15 37.80 11.60
C SER A 506 17.48 39.18 12.22
N SER A 507 18.64 39.73 11.86
CA SER A 507 19.00 41.08 12.24
C SER A 507 18.48 42.07 11.21
N ALA A 508 17.68 42.98 11.74
CA ALA A 508 17.17 44.25 11.23
C ALA A 508 15.95 44.22 10.32
#